data_252047728972d8961dad2633c4e6beee
#
_entry.id   252047728972d8961dad2633c4e6beee
#
_cell.length_a   1.000
_cell.length_b   1.000
_cell.length_c   1.000
_cell.angle_alpha   90.00
_cell.angle_beta   90.00
_cell.angle_gamma   90.00
#
_symmetry.space_group_name_H-M   'P 1'
#
loop_
_entity.id
_entity.type
_entity.pdbx_description
1 polymer ?
#
loop_
_entity_poly.entity_id
_entity_poly.type
_entity_poly.pdbx_seq_one_letter_code
_entity_poly.pdbx_strand_id
1 'polypeptide(L)'
;MNSKSFIRYRINTLSPIIISDRSGDANMINSKSYISGNNVLGIFANKYIYINKNKSSENKENINNINNKEFHNDDLFYNWFLNEKLLFTNGYISDEEETYFAPPISIKSDKYNEYNIFDLFYDEYEASSEALEKIDNFVSINNDLIKKNYVKKSLSFHHARDKKTGTAKKGDIFNYESISENQIFKGSIIGGEEHLKNFVNMFGTKFIAYIGKSKNSQYGKIEIELEYPLLIEKQNYCPEIKTAEICSDDDSVVLTLLSDTIIYNENGFSAVNIYDFEKYLNKRLKDLLLDNNNNNNKVNNVSGYQDLKLTKAFIQKGKSEEFVGICKLKNQSENVFSAGSCFLLEGLSLKYNHHEMLKKICIEGIGEKTYEGFGRAVCGWQNKIENYSMASMAKDAAEDEQIENKKPEYERPDFVTNLIKNIIKDNLMNVIIGEAMEDANSFKNTPSKSLMGKLQLLARNDIIGFREKLDIIVGDKNKPAKMQLENSDSNNNNMLDFIRDLNNSSSDKFNINRIKNKNSGLFKNLDEFINDMKNDSNLINNLKRVYFSTFFNFIRKNK
;
A
#
# COMPACT_ATOMS: atom_id res chain seq x y z
N MET A 1 25.80 23.25 -20.38
CA MET A 1 25.03 22.53 -19.33
C MET A 1 25.19 21.05 -19.58
N ASN A 2 25.76 20.29 -18.63
CA ASN A 2 25.73 18.84 -18.75
C ASN A 2 24.27 18.41 -18.67
N SER A 3 23.76 17.83 -19.74
CA SER A 3 22.40 17.30 -19.80
C SER A 3 22.25 16.22 -18.74
N LYS A 4 21.30 16.40 -17.82
CA LYS A 4 20.93 15.34 -16.86
C LYS A 4 20.13 14.27 -17.60
N SER A 5 20.31 13.04 -17.21
CA SER A 5 19.60 11.87 -17.69
C SER A 5 18.96 11.16 -16.52
N PHE A 6 18.07 10.23 -16.79
CA PHE A 6 17.43 9.42 -15.77
C PHE A 6 17.24 7.98 -16.24
N ILE A 7 17.14 7.08 -15.28
CA ILE A 7 16.70 5.70 -15.45
C ILE A 7 15.41 5.55 -14.66
N ARG A 8 14.36 5.02 -15.24
CA ARG A 8 13.21 4.56 -14.45
C ARG A 8 13.51 3.20 -13.86
N TYR A 9 13.11 3.03 -12.62
CA TYR A 9 13.10 1.72 -11.99
C TYR A 9 11.67 1.32 -11.61
N ARG A 10 11.42 0.02 -11.70
CA ARG A 10 10.18 -0.63 -11.25
C ARG A 10 10.54 -1.66 -10.19
N ILE A 11 9.81 -1.66 -9.09
CA ILE A 11 9.95 -2.62 -8.00
C ILE A 11 8.64 -3.38 -7.86
N ASN A 12 8.70 -4.69 -8.05
CA ASN A 12 7.59 -5.60 -7.82
C ASN A 12 7.78 -6.25 -6.44
N THR A 13 6.79 -6.17 -5.57
CA THR A 13 6.84 -6.79 -4.24
C THR A 13 6.51 -8.27 -4.35
N LEU A 14 7.48 -9.15 -4.05
CA LEU A 14 7.33 -10.61 -4.10
C LEU A 14 7.03 -11.23 -2.74
N SER A 15 7.20 -10.48 -1.67
CA SER A 15 6.78 -10.80 -0.31
C SER A 15 6.43 -9.52 0.44
N PRO A 16 5.76 -9.59 1.59
CA PRO A 16 5.45 -8.41 2.38
C PRO A 16 6.74 -7.62 2.74
N ILE A 17 6.66 -6.28 2.72
CA ILE A 17 7.81 -5.39 2.96
C ILE A 17 7.56 -4.51 4.18
N ILE A 18 8.55 -4.38 5.06
CA ILE A 18 8.51 -3.48 6.22
C ILE A 18 9.56 -2.38 6.04
N ILE A 19 9.11 -1.19 5.68
CA ILE A 19 9.93 0.01 5.66
C ILE A 19 9.54 0.84 6.87
N SER A 20 10.28 0.68 7.96
CA SER A 20 9.91 1.26 9.24
C SER A 20 9.65 2.76 9.12
N ASP A 21 8.46 3.15 9.54
CA ASP A 21 8.07 4.51 9.79
C ASP A 21 8.28 4.84 11.27
N ARG A 22 7.93 6.04 11.72
CA ARG A 22 7.92 6.36 13.13
C ARG A 22 7.07 5.35 13.88
N SER A 23 7.64 4.74 14.89
CA SER A 23 6.86 3.92 15.81
C SER A 23 6.34 4.81 16.94
N GLY A 24 5.03 4.94 17.06
CA GLY A 24 4.39 5.53 18.23
C GLY A 24 4.49 4.63 19.46
N ASP A 25 4.39 3.32 19.27
CA ASP A 25 4.34 2.31 20.33
C ASP A 25 5.52 1.34 20.26
N ALA A 26 6.01 0.93 21.44
CA ALA A 26 7.13 -0.01 21.54
C ALA A 26 6.83 -1.38 20.89
N ASN A 27 5.55 -1.75 20.81
CA ASN A 27 5.10 -3.07 20.34
C ASN A 27 4.51 -3.04 18.92
N MET A 28 4.47 -1.89 18.24
CA MET A 28 3.95 -1.78 16.88
C MET A 28 4.96 -1.08 15.98
N ILE A 29 5.26 -1.68 14.85
CA ILE A 29 6.11 -1.11 13.81
C ILE A 29 5.24 -0.88 12.59
N ASN A 30 5.02 0.41 12.29
CA ASN A 30 4.31 0.85 11.10
C ASN A 30 5.26 0.88 9.90
N SER A 31 4.73 0.61 8.73
CA SER A 31 5.45 0.72 7.48
C SER A 31 5.04 1.98 6.72
N LYS A 32 6.03 2.68 6.15
CA LYS A 32 5.78 3.72 5.16
C LYS A 32 4.91 3.17 4.03
N SER A 33 4.17 4.04 3.36
CA SER A 33 3.35 3.68 2.19
C SER A 33 4.09 3.90 0.86
N TYR A 34 5.41 4.00 0.90
CA TYR A 34 6.27 4.14 -0.27
C TYR A 34 7.65 3.53 0.03
N ILE A 35 8.43 3.25 -1.00
CA ILE A 35 9.81 2.78 -0.86
C ILE A 35 10.72 4.01 -0.88
N SER A 36 11.41 4.33 0.24
CA SER A 36 12.25 5.53 0.28
C SER A 36 13.47 5.41 -0.62
N GLY A 37 13.92 6.53 -1.18
CA GLY A 37 15.13 6.61 -2.02
C GLY A 37 16.37 6.08 -1.31
N ASN A 38 16.49 6.30 -0.01
CA ASN A 38 17.55 5.71 0.83
C ASN A 38 17.49 4.17 0.82
N ASN A 39 16.32 3.54 0.84
CA ASN A 39 16.20 2.09 0.69
C ASN A 39 16.63 1.62 -0.70
N VAL A 40 16.26 2.38 -1.75
CA VAL A 40 16.67 2.08 -3.13
C VAL A 40 18.19 2.19 -3.27
N LEU A 41 18.78 3.29 -2.82
CA LEU A 41 20.24 3.47 -2.75
C LEU A 41 20.91 2.30 -2.03
N GLY A 42 20.39 1.92 -0.87
CA GLY A 42 20.92 0.81 -0.07
C GLY A 42 20.88 -0.54 -0.77
N ILE A 43 19.88 -0.81 -1.62
CA ILE A 43 19.83 -2.03 -2.44
C ILE A 43 21.01 -2.08 -3.40
N PHE A 44 21.24 -1.01 -4.17
CA PHE A 44 22.30 -0.95 -5.17
C PHE A 44 23.69 -0.91 -4.54
N ALA A 45 23.86 -0.18 -3.45
CA ALA A 45 25.12 -0.18 -2.69
C ALA A 45 25.49 -1.59 -2.17
N ASN A 46 24.51 -2.31 -1.59
CA ASN A 46 24.73 -3.69 -1.15
C ASN A 46 25.04 -4.64 -2.33
N LYS A 47 24.34 -4.47 -3.45
CA LYS A 47 24.58 -5.27 -4.66
C LYS A 47 25.96 -5.00 -5.24
N TYR A 48 26.40 -3.74 -5.25
CA TYR A 48 27.75 -3.34 -5.66
C TYR A 48 28.82 -4.06 -4.85
N ILE A 49 28.69 -3.99 -3.53
CA ILE A 49 29.62 -4.67 -2.60
C ILE A 49 29.66 -6.18 -2.85
N TYR A 50 28.48 -6.80 -3.05
CA TYR A 50 28.39 -8.24 -3.33
C TYR A 50 29.09 -8.64 -4.63
N ILE A 51 28.84 -7.91 -5.73
CA ILE A 51 29.45 -8.17 -7.04
C ILE A 51 30.99 -8.07 -6.95
N ASN A 52 31.49 -7.02 -6.31
CA ASN A 52 32.94 -6.80 -6.25
C ASN A 52 33.67 -7.73 -5.27
N LYS A 53 33.00 -8.19 -4.20
CA LYS A 53 33.52 -9.25 -3.33
C LYS A 53 33.68 -10.58 -4.08
N ASN A 54 32.72 -10.96 -4.88
CA ASN A 54 32.74 -12.23 -5.64
C ASN A 54 33.81 -12.20 -6.75
N LYS A 55 33.98 -11.09 -7.47
CA LYS A 55 35.07 -10.93 -8.46
C LYS A 55 36.45 -11.05 -7.83
N SER A 56 36.63 -10.62 -6.57
CA SER A 56 37.89 -10.72 -5.86
C SER A 56 38.18 -12.14 -5.37
N SER A 57 37.17 -12.98 -5.14
CA SER A 57 37.35 -14.38 -4.71
C SER A 57 37.69 -15.33 -5.86
N GLU A 58 37.38 -14.98 -7.10
CA GLU A 58 37.79 -15.77 -8.29
C GLU A 58 39.28 -15.61 -8.63
N ASN A 59 39.88 -14.48 -8.29
CA ASN A 59 41.31 -14.26 -8.42
C ASN A 59 42.00 -14.74 -7.13
N LYS A 60 42.51 -15.99 -7.11
CA LYS A 60 43.06 -16.72 -5.98
C LYS A 60 44.33 -16.11 -5.31
N GLU A 61 44.72 -14.91 -5.63
CA GLU A 61 45.84 -14.22 -4.98
C GLU A 61 45.35 -13.20 -3.95
N ASN A 62 45.48 -13.52 -2.67
CA ASN A 62 45.19 -12.70 -1.48
C ASN A 62 43.82 -12.87 -0.80
N ILE A 63 43.51 -14.07 -0.35
CA ILE A 63 42.32 -14.36 0.50
C ILE A 63 42.37 -13.60 1.85
N ASN A 64 43.52 -13.19 2.35
CA ASN A 64 43.66 -12.49 3.63
C ASN A 64 43.36 -10.98 3.59
N ASN A 65 43.29 -10.35 2.41
CA ASN A 65 43.02 -8.92 2.26
C ASN A 65 41.58 -8.57 1.86
N ILE A 66 40.72 -9.55 1.63
CA ILE A 66 39.33 -9.34 1.11
C ILE A 66 38.38 -8.77 2.18
N ASN A 67 38.70 -8.94 3.46
CA ASN A 67 37.85 -8.45 4.56
C ASN A 67 37.95 -6.94 4.83
N ASN A 68 38.89 -6.23 4.22
CA ASN A 68 39.19 -4.83 4.48
C ASN A 68 39.19 -3.95 3.23
N LYS A 69 38.51 -4.33 2.12
CA LYS A 69 38.36 -3.42 0.99
C LYS A 69 37.48 -2.26 1.42
N GLU A 70 38.08 -1.12 1.63
CA GLU A 70 37.45 0.14 1.97
C GLU A 70 36.72 0.66 0.71
N PHE A 71 35.46 0.27 0.50
CA PHE A 71 34.67 0.66 -0.67
C PHE A 71 34.52 2.18 -0.83
N HIS A 72 34.69 2.96 0.26
CA HIS A 72 34.67 4.42 0.17
C HIS A 72 35.86 4.99 -0.65
N ASN A 73 36.95 4.22 -0.85
CA ASN A 73 38.05 4.57 -1.72
C ASN A 73 37.90 4.08 -3.16
N ASP A 74 36.78 3.43 -3.49
CA ASP A 74 36.47 3.02 -4.85
C ASP A 74 35.73 4.19 -5.56
N ASP A 75 36.28 4.71 -6.63
CA ASP A 75 35.77 5.91 -7.32
C ASP A 75 34.31 5.78 -7.77
N LEU A 76 33.91 4.59 -8.26
CA LEU A 76 32.54 4.38 -8.69
C LEU A 76 31.58 4.33 -7.51
N PHE A 77 31.94 3.58 -6.45
CA PHE A 77 31.15 3.51 -5.23
C PHE A 77 30.98 4.89 -4.60
N TYR A 78 32.10 5.62 -4.46
CA TYR A 78 32.08 6.97 -3.91
C TYR A 78 31.17 7.90 -4.72
N ASN A 79 31.36 7.95 -6.04
CA ASN A 79 30.57 8.85 -6.89
C ASN A 79 29.08 8.51 -6.92
N TRP A 80 28.72 7.22 -6.90
CA TRP A 80 27.33 6.82 -7.02
C TRP A 80 26.54 6.88 -5.72
N PHE A 81 27.18 6.58 -4.58
CA PHE A 81 26.49 6.38 -3.31
C PHE A 81 26.88 7.35 -2.20
N LEU A 82 28.00 8.07 -2.32
CA LEU A 82 28.50 8.97 -1.28
C LEU A 82 28.66 10.42 -1.76
N ASN A 83 28.93 10.65 -3.04
CA ASN A 83 29.22 11.98 -3.61
C ASN A 83 28.07 12.55 -4.46
N GLU A 84 26.84 12.10 -4.23
CA GLU A 84 25.59 12.65 -4.77
C GLU A 84 25.55 12.80 -6.31
N LYS A 85 26.39 12.04 -7.06
CA LYS A 85 26.37 12.06 -8.52
C LYS A 85 25.11 11.41 -9.09
N LEU A 86 24.50 10.50 -8.31
CA LEU A 86 23.22 9.89 -8.61
C LEU A 86 22.21 10.23 -7.51
N LEU A 87 21.01 10.64 -7.93
CA LEU A 87 19.88 10.91 -7.06
C LEU A 87 18.90 9.75 -7.16
N PHE A 88 18.56 9.13 -6.03
CA PHE A 88 17.61 8.03 -5.96
C PHE A 88 16.28 8.56 -5.45
N THR A 89 15.27 8.67 -6.33
CA THR A 89 13.94 9.14 -5.89
C THR A 89 13.21 8.06 -5.10
N ASN A 90 12.11 8.42 -4.44
CA ASN A 90 11.26 7.45 -3.79
C ASN A 90 10.50 6.60 -4.84
N GLY A 91 10.26 5.32 -4.52
CA GLY A 91 9.35 4.47 -5.29
C GLY A 91 7.93 4.61 -4.76
N TYR A 92 7.04 5.13 -5.59
CA TYR A 92 5.64 5.31 -5.26
C TYR A 92 4.76 4.25 -5.92
N ILE A 93 3.61 3.98 -5.29
CA ILE A 93 2.63 3.03 -5.82
C ILE A 93 2.27 3.41 -7.26
N SER A 94 2.22 2.40 -8.12
CA SER A 94 2.02 2.61 -9.56
C SER A 94 1.17 1.47 -10.12
N ASP A 95 0.47 1.77 -11.20
CA ASP A 95 -0.04 0.77 -12.11
C ASP A 95 0.86 0.65 -13.35
N GLU A 96 0.38 0.03 -14.42
CA GLU A 96 1.17 -0.10 -15.66
C GLU A 96 1.41 1.26 -16.33
N GLU A 97 0.46 2.20 -16.23
CA GLU A 97 0.45 3.46 -16.95
C GLU A 97 1.00 4.62 -16.12
N GLU A 98 0.58 4.73 -14.85
CA GLU A 98 0.77 5.92 -14.03
C GLU A 98 1.47 5.63 -12.70
N THR A 99 2.10 6.65 -12.14
CA THR A 99 2.64 6.67 -10.78
C THR A 99 1.83 7.65 -9.94
N TYR A 100 1.50 7.26 -8.72
CA TYR A 100 0.62 8.03 -7.84
C TYR A 100 1.42 8.64 -6.69
N PHE A 101 1.23 9.94 -6.44
CA PHE A 101 1.97 10.72 -5.44
C PHE A 101 1.06 11.21 -4.33
N ALA A 102 1.65 11.73 -3.26
CA ALA A 102 0.88 12.41 -2.23
C ALA A 102 0.06 13.56 -2.87
N PRO A 103 -1.25 13.65 -2.57
CA PRO A 103 -2.10 14.69 -3.14
C PRO A 103 -1.63 16.08 -2.73
N PRO A 104 -1.66 17.07 -3.64
CA PRO A 104 -1.45 18.46 -3.28
C PRO A 104 -2.42 18.89 -2.18
N ILE A 105 -1.93 19.54 -1.14
CA ILE A 105 -2.75 19.91 0.02
C ILE A 105 -3.79 20.98 -0.31
N SER A 106 -3.55 21.77 -1.36
CA SER A 106 -4.52 22.75 -1.87
C SER A 106 -5.73 22.10 -2.51
N ILE A 107 -5.60 20.88 -3.03
CA ILE A 107 -6.71 20.16 -3.65
C ILE A 107 -7.53 19.48 -2.56
N LYS A 108 -8.82 19.80 -2.53
CA LYS A 108 -9.79 19.32 -1.54
C LYS A 108 -11.00 18.73 -2.24
N SER A 109 -11.63 17.74 -1.60
CA SER A 109 -12.95 17.25 -1.99
C SER A 109 -14.03 17.76 -1.04
N ASP A 110 -15.24 17.86 -1.52
CA ASP A 110 -16.41 18.08 -0.65
C ASP A 110 -16.62 16.84 0.22
N LYS A 111 -16.86 17.06 1.51
CA LYS A 111 -17.12 16.00 2.49
C LYS A 111 -18.35 15.14 2.16
N TYR A 112 -19.35 15.73 1.53
CA TYR A 112 -20.62 15.08 1.21
C TYR A 112 -20.71 14.59 -0.24
N ASN A 113 -19.80 15.10 -1.12
CA ASN A 113 -19.69 14.68 -2.51
C ASN A 113 -18.22 14.64 -2.93
N GLU A 114 -17.58 13.48 -2.73
CA GLU A 114 -16.16 13.28 -3.04
C GLU A 114 -15.77 13.53 -4.51
N TYR A 115 -16.75 13.63 -5.42
CA TYR A 115 -16.52 13.94 -6.83
C TYR A 115 -16.37 15.45 -7.08
N ASN A 116 -16.82 16.31 -6.17
CA ASN A 116 -16.61 17.75 -6.25
C ASN A 116 -15.23 18.08 -5.67
N ILE A 117 -14.32 18.50 -6.53
CA ILE A 117 -12.93 18.78 -6.17
C ILE A 117 -12.63 20.25 -6.43
N PHE A 118 -11.98 20.88 -5.48
CA PHE A 118 -11.58 22.28 -5.50
C PHE A 118 -10.07 22.40 -5.37
N ASP A 119 -9.44 23.26 -6.20
CA ASP A 119 -8.08 23.71 -5.97
C ASP A 119 -8.09 25.10 -5.32
N LEU A 120 -7.77 25.15 -4.06
CA LEU A 120 -7.78 26.38 -3.27
C LEU A 120 -6.78 27.45 -3.73
N PHE A 121 -5.93 27.21 -4.71
CA PHE A 121 -5.14 28.25 -5.36
C PHE A 121 -5.95 29.07 -6.34
N TYR A 122 -6.89 28.45 -7.03
CA TYR A 122 -7.59 29.03 -8.18
C TYR A 122 -9.08 29.22 -7.93
N ASP A 123 -9.70 28.37 -7.11
CA ASP A 123 -11.11 28.46 -6.81
C ASP A 123 -11.35 29.52 -5.73
N GLU A 124 -12.22 30.49 -6.02
CA GLU A 124 -12.79 31.38 -5.02
C GLU A 124 -13.82 30.61 -4.21
N TYR A 125 -13.37 30.03 -3.09
CA TYR A 125 -14.25 29.36 -2.15
C TYR A 125 -14.99 30.42 -1.34
N GLU A 126 -16.24 30.68 -1.69
CA GLU A 126 -17.16 31.36 -0.78
C GLU A 126 -17.47 30.40 0.37
N ALA A 127 -17.22 30.84 1.59
CA ALA A 127 -17.39 30.07 2.84
C ALA A 127 -18.86 29.72 3.15
N SER A 128 -19.61 29.25 2.16
CA SER A 128 -20.98 28.81 2.27
C SER A 128 -21.07 27.31 2.56
N SER A 129 -21.17 26.96 3.84
CA SER A 129 -21.75 25.71 4.35
C SER A 129 -21.10 24.35 3.96
N GLU A 130 -20.15 24.27 3.07
CA GLU A 130 -19.56 23.01 2.62
C GLU A 130 -18.27 22.71 3.35
N ALA A 131 -18.21 21.55 4.02
CA ALA A 131 -17.00 21.10 4.70
C ALA A 131 -16.07 20.44 3.68
N LEU A 132 -14.88 21.01 3.47
CA LEU A 132 -13.85 20.45 2.60
C LEU A 132 -13.00 19.42 3.35
N GLU A 133 -12.75 18.29 2.71
CA GLU A 133 -11.88 17.23 3.20
C GLU A 133 -10.60 17.13 2.38
N LYS A 134 -9.54 16.66 3.01
CA LYS A 134 -8.28 16.33 2.35
C LYS A 134 -8.48 15.07 1.50
N ILE A 135 -7.93 15.06 0.30
CA ILE A 135 -7.93 13.84 -0.51
C ILE A 135 -7.00 12.83 0.14
N ASP A 136 -7.55 11.66 0.45
CA ASP A 136 -6.79 10.55 1.03
C ASP A 136 -6.07 9.72 -0.03
N ASN A 137 -5.05 8.97 0.42
CA ASN A 137 -4.23 8.06 -0.40
C ASN A 137 -3.31 8.80 -1.37
N PHE A 138 -2.91 8.13 -2.46
CA PHE A 138 -2.05 8.70 -3.50
C PHE A 138 -2.88 9.04 -4.73
N VAL A 139 -2.46 10.08 -5.45
CA VAL A 139 -3.17 10.56 -6.64
C VAL A 139 -2.24 10.65 -7.85
N SER A 140 -2.81 10.46 -9.02
CA SER A 140 -2.28 10.92 -10.30
C SER A 140 -3.21 11.98 -10.85
N ILE A 141 -2.66 13.09 -11.33
CA ILE A 141 -3.41 14.20 -11.93
C ILE A 141 -3.02 14.26 -13.39
N ASN A 142 -3.97 13.99 -14.28
CA ASN A 142 -3.84 14.08 -15.72
C ASN A 142 -4.85 15.09 -16.25
N ASN A 143 -4.39 16.30 -16.56
CA ASN A 143 -5.23 17.44 -16.91
C ASN A 143 -6.28 17.71 -15.82
N ASP A 144 -7.56 17.48 -16.10
CA ASP A 144 -8.71 17.66 -15.21
C ASP A 144 -9.08 16.40 -14.42
N LEU A 145 -8.48 15.24 -14.75
CA LEU A 145 -8.83 13.95 -14.16
C LEU A 145 -7.89 13.58 -13.03
N ILE A 146 -8.45 13.36 -11.83
CA ILE A 146 -7.72 12.85 -10.67
C ILE A 146 -8.07 11.39 -10.46
N LYS A 147 -7.06 10.52 -10.52
CA LYS A 147 -7.16 9.10 -10.17
C LYS A 147 -6.56 8.88 -8.79
N LYS A 148 -7.19 8.03 -7.98
CA LYS A 148 -6.69 7.61 -6.66
C LYS A 148 -6.12 6.21 -6.72
N ASN A 149 -5.07 5.96 -5.93
CA ASN A 149 -4.55 4.62 -5.67
C ASN A 149 -4.08 4.52 -4.21
N TYR A 150 -4.02 3.32 -3.67
CA TYR A 150 -3.60 3.10 -2.30
C TYR A 150 -2.66 1.90 -2.17
N VAL A 151 -1.79 1.96 -1.18
CA VAL A 151 -0.89 0.86 -0.85
C VAL A 151 -1.62 -0.13 0.03
N LYS A 152 -1.79 -1.35 -0.45
CA LYS A 152 -2.35 -2.45 0.34
C LYS A 152 -1.35 -2.83 1.43
N LYS A 153 -1.78 -2.81 2.68
CA LYS A 153 -0.98 -3.17 3.85
C LYS A 153 -1.60 -4.34 4.61
N SER A 154 -0.78 -5.11 5.27
CA SER A 154 -1.19 -6.22 6.14
C SER A 154 -0.56 -6.08 7.52
N LEU A 155 -1.29 -6.51 8.54
CA LEU A 155 -0.85 -6.53 9.92
C LEU A 155 -0.53 -7.97 10.34
N SER A 156 0.69 -8.19 10.82
CA SER A 156 1.15 -9.50 11.28
C SER A 156 1.51 -9.45 12.76
N PHE A 157 1.02 -10.44 13.51
CA PHE A 157 1.30 -10.59 14.93
C PHE A 157 2.48 -11.53 15.13
N HIS A 158 3.45 -11.11 15.89
CA HIS A 158 4.64 -11.86 16.21
C HIS A 158 4.81 -12.00 17.73
N HIS A 159 5.39 -13.12 18.15
CA HIS A 159 5.80 -13.32 19.53
C HIS A 159 7.17 -13.99 19.57
N ALA A 160 8.02 -13.57 20.47
CA ALA A 160 9.27 -14.27 20.73
C ALA A 160 8.98 -15.51 21.61
N ARG A 161 9.59 -16.65 21.22
CA ARG A 161 9.53 -17.87 22.01
C ARG A 161 10.74 -17.96 22.95
N ASP A 162 10.50 -18.32 24.18
CA ASP A 162 11.56 -18.72 25.09
C ASP A 162 12.18 -20.03 24.60
N LYS A 163 13.49 -20.01 24.34
CA LYS A 163 14.22 -21.16 23.79
C LYS A 163 14.24 -22.38 24.73
N LYS A 164 14.07 -22.18 26.03
CA LYS A 164 14.10 -23.27 27.04
C LYS A 164 12.74 -23.89 27.24
N THR A 165 11.67 -23.11 27.29
CA THR A 165 10.33 -23.55 27.59
C THR A 165 9.45 -23.76 26.37
N GLY A 166 9.82 -23.19 25.22
CA GLY A 166 9.02 -23.20 23.99
C GLY A 166 7.74 -22.35 24.06
N THR A 167 7.47 -21.72 25.21
CA THR A 167 6.31 -20.85 25.41
C THR A 167 6.58 -19.42 24.94
N ALA A 168 5.52 -18.63 24.76
CA ALA A 168 5.65 -17.21 24.47
C ALA A 168 6.34 -16.50 25.64
N LYS A 169 7.40 -15.76 25.37
CA LYS A 169 8.10 -14.97 26.38
C LYS A 169 7.19 -13.80 26.79
N LYS A 170 6.98 -13.63 28.08
CA LYS A 170 6.07 -12.61 28.63
C LYS A 170 6.57 -11.21 28.26
N GLY A 171 5.71 -10.42 27.59
CA GLY A 171 6.01 -9.05 27.17
C GLY A 171 6.63 -8.91 25.76
N ASP A 172 6.97 -10.00 25.08
CA ASP A 172 7.60 -9.98 23.75
C ASP A 172 6.58 -10.28 22.63
N ILE A 173 5.40 -9.64 22.70
CA ILE A 173 4.43 -9.61 21.61
C ILE A 173 4.63 -8.29 20.85
N PHE A 174 4.79 -8.40 19.53
CA PHE A 174 4.96 -7.23 18.68
C PHE A 174 4.23 -7.40 17.35
N ASN A 175 3.81 -6.27 16.79
CA ASN A 175 3.03 -6.24 15.57
C ASN A 175 3.84 -5.56 14.47
N TYR A 176 3.78 -6.11 13.28
CA TYR A 176 4.35 -5.50 12.08
C TYR A 176 3.24 -5.15 11.10
N GLU A 177 3.15 -3.87 10.76
CA GLU A 177 2.47 -3.44 9.56
C GLU A 177 3.46 -3.56 8.40
N SER A 178 3.04 -4.16 7.30
CA SER A 178 3.85 -4.37 6.10
C SER A 178 3.09 -4.00 4.84
N ILE A 179 3.79 -3.50 3.83
CA ILE A 179 3.29 -3.39 2.46
C ILE A 179 3.05 -4.82 1.96
N SER A 180 1.86 -5.11 1.45
CA SER A 180 1.51 -6.44 0.95
C SER A 180 2.27 -6.76 -0.34
N GLU A 181 2.37 -8.03 -0.67
CA GLU A 181 2.95 -8.53 -1.92
C GLU A 181 2.10 -8.17 -3.16
N ASN A 182 2.66 -8.38 -4.35
CA ASN A 182 2.02 -8.16 -5.65
C ASN A 182 1.61 -6.70 -5.91
N GLN A 183 2.44 -5.75 -5.48
CA GLN A 183 2.28 -4.34 -5.76
C GLN A 183 3.49 -3.80 -6.52
N ILE A 184 3.26 -2.79 -7.35
CA ILE A 184 4.24 -2.16 -8.21
C ILE A 184 4.57 -0.78 -7.66
N PHE A 185 5.87 -0.50 -7.51
CA PHE A 185 6.38 0.82 -7.16
C PHE A 185 7.34 1.29 -8.23
N LYS A 186 7.19 2.53 -8.68
CA LYS A 186 8.06 3.14 -9.68
C LYS A 186 8.73 4.39 -9.12
N GLY A 187 9.92 4.66 -9.59
CA GLY A 187 10.68 5.86 -9.31
C GLY A 187 11.81 6.03 -10.33
N SER A 188 12.73 6.96 -10.08
CA SER A 188 13.80 7.31 -11.01
C SER A 188 15.15 7.39 -10.32
N ILE A 189 16.22 7.14 -11.09
CA ILE A 189 17.61 7.44 -10.72
C ILE A 189 18.08 8.53 -11.69
N ILE A 190 18.47 9.68 -11.16
CA ILE A 190 18.82 10.87 -11.96
C ILE A 190 20.31 11.14 -11.84
N GLY A 191 20.98 11.40 -12.95
CA GLY A 191 22.41 11.68 -12.95
C GLY A 191 22.99 12.05 -14.31
N GLY A 192 24.32 12.05 -14.42
CA GLY A 192 24.99 12.17 -15.70
C GLY A 192 24.82 10.90 -16.55
N GLU A 193 24.66 11.05 -17.86
CA GLU A 193 24.39 9.95 -18.78
C GLU A 193 25.44 8.81 -18.70
N GLU A 194 26.72 9.18 -18.59
CA GLU A 194 27.82 8.22 -18.48
C GLU A 194 27.73 7.38 -17.20
N HIS A 195 27.46 8.03 -16.06
CA HIS A 195 27.28 7.34 -14.79
C HIS A 195 26.08 6.36 -14.85
N LEU A 196 24.98 6.78 -15.46
CA LEU A 196 23.79 5.94 -15.59
C LEU A 196 23.99 4.76 -16.53
N LYS A 197 24.70 4.93 -17.66
CA LYS A 197 25.07 3.82 -18.56
C LYS A 197 25.94 2.79 -17.83
N ASN A 198 26.97 3.25 -17.11
CA ASN A 198 27.83 2.37 -16.32
C ASN A 198 27.05 1.66 -15.20
N PHE A 199 26.07 2.35 -14.61
CA PHE A 199 25.20 1.79 -13.59
C PHE A 199 24.35 0.63 -14.12
N VAL A 200 23.67 0.80 -15.26
CA VAL A 200 22.89 -0.28 -15.89
C VAL A 200 23.79 -1.44 -16.33
N ASN A 201 24.96 -1.14 -16.90
CA ASN A 201 25.91 -2.18 -17.32
C ASN A 201 26.39 -3.03 -16.14
N MET A 202 26.56 -2.43 -14.95
CA MET A 202 27.01 -3.14 -13.76
C MET A 202 25.92 -4.01 -13.13
N PHE A 203 24.71 -3.50 -13.00
CA PHE A 203 23.63 -4.18 -12.27
C PHE A 203 22.73 -5.04 -13.15
N GLY A 204 22.75 -4.82 -14.46
CA GLY A 204 21.80 -5.39 -15.40
C GLY A 204 20.41 -4.74 -15.30
N THR A 205 19.50 -5.14 -16.19
CA THR A 205 18.16 -4.57 -16.28
C THR A 205 17.16 -5.19 -15.31
N LYS A 206 17.46 -6.38 -14.75
CA LYS A 206 16.50 -7.08 -13.87
C LYS A 206 17.22 -7.97 -12.86
N PHE A 207 16.81 -7.90 -11.60
CA PHE A 207 17.33 -8.77 -10.54
C PHE A 207 16.42 -8.81 -9.30
N ILE A 208 16.64 -9.84 -8.46
CA ILE A 208 15.97 -9.98 -7.17
C ILE A 208 16.85 -9.35 -6.07
N ALA A 209 16.20 -8.64 -5.15
CA ALA A 209 16.83 -8.03 -3.99
C ALA A 209 15.97 -8.18 -2.72
N TYR A 210 16.51 -7.75 -1.59
CA TYR A 210 15.84 -7.78 -0.29
C TYR A 210 15.98 -6.44 0.40
N ILE A 211 14.85 -5.88 0.87
CA ILE A 211 14.79 -4.57 1.50
C ILE A 211 14.05 -4.58 2.84
N GLY A 212 14.26 -3.55 3.62
CA GLY A 212 13.50 -3.29 4.84
C GLY A 212 13.91 -4.15 6.02
N LYS A 213 13.03 -4.18 7.02
CA LYS A 213 13.22 -4.93 8.27
C LYS A 213 12.90 -6.41 8.05
N SER A 214 13.57 -7.28 8.83
CA SER A 214 13.35 -8.74 8.83
C SER A 214 13.54 -9.42 7.45
N LYS A 215 14.37 -8.82 6.58
CA LYS A 215 14.65 -9.30 5.21
C LYS A 215 15.31 -10.69 5.12
N ASN A 216 15.80 -11.21 6.23
CA ASN A 216 16.40 -12.56 6.30
C ASN A 216 15.38 -13.66 6.67
N SER A 217 14.10 -13.30 6.78
CA SER A 217 13.00 -14.23 7.07
C SER A 217 11.97 -14.22 5.95
N GLN A 218 10.72 -13.95 6.28
CA GLN A 218 9.61 -13.99 5.32
C GLN A 218 9.34 -12.64 4.61
N TYR A 219 10.09 -11.56 4.97
CA TYR A 219 9.83 -10.21 4.48
C TYR A 219 10.88 -9.73 3.49
N GLY A 220 10.49 -8.71 2.72
CA GLY A 220 11.42 -7.83 2.01
C GLY A 220 11.89 -8.32 0.65
N LYS A 221 11.42 -9.46 0.12
CA LYS A 221 11.81 -9.93 -1.20
C LYS A 221 11.13 -9.10 -2.29
N ILE A 222 11.94 -8.56 -3.19
CA ILE A 222 11.50 -7.73 -4.32
C ILE A 222 12.19 -8.13 -5.61
N GLU A 223 11.57 -7.80 -6.71
CA GLU A 223 12.16 -7.81 -8.03
C GLU A 223 12.33 -6.37 -8.51
N ILE A 224 13.51 -6.04 -9.01
CA ILE A 224 13.82 -4.72 -9.56
C ILE A 224 14.04 -4.84 -11.06
N GLU A 225 13.42 -3.94 -11.81
CA GLU A 225 13.63 -3.75 -13.23
C GLU A 225 14.12 -2.31 -13.47
N LEU A 226 15.13 -2.17 -14.33
CA LEU A 226 15.69 -0.87 -14.75
C LEU A 226 15.45 -0.69 -16.23
N GLU A 227 15.00 0.50 -16.61
CA GLU A 227 14.98 0.94 -18.00
C GLU A 227 16.37 1.42 -18.43
N TYR A 228 16.56 1.64 -19.74
CA TYR A 228 17.78 2.28 -20.23
C TYR A 228 17.75 3.79 -19.94
N PRO A 229 18.94 4.43 -19.81
CA PRO A 229 19.02 5.87 -19.55
C PRO A 229 18.35 6.69 -20.65
N LEU A 230 17.52 7.63 -20.23
CA LEU A 230 16.85 8.62 -21.10
C LEU A 230 17.31 10.03 -20.73
N LEU A 231 17.44 10.89 -21.72
CA LEU A 231 17.72 12.32 -21.51
C LEU A 231 16.50 13.03 -20.94
N ILE A 232 16.72 13.96 -20.03
CA ILE A 232 15.68 14.87 -19.55
C ILE A 232 15.51 15.97 -20.59
N GLU A 233 14.35 15.97 -21.24
CA GLU A 233 13.99 16.98 -22.22
C GLU A 233 13.50 18.26 -21.54
N LYS A 234 13.69 19.41 -22.21
CA LYS A 234 13.23 20.70 -21.67
C LYS A 234 11.72 20.78 -21.44
N GLN A 235 10.95 20.12 -22.29
CA GLN A 235 9.48 20.10 -22.19
C GLN A 235 9.00 19.12 -21.12
N ASN A 236 9.70 17.99 -20.96
CA ASN A 236 9.38 16.95 -19.97
C ASN A 236 10.50 16.89 -18.92
N TYR A 237 10.61 17.93 -18.11
CA TYR A 237 11.68 18.08 -17.12
C TYR A 237 11.49 17.23 -15.86
N CYS A 238 10.28 16.73 -15.61
CA CYS A 238 9.98 15.88 -14.47
C CYS A 238 9.78 14.43 -14.94
N PRO A 239 10.74 13.52 -14.71
CA PRO A 239 10.62 12.13 -15.15
C PRO A 239 9.41 11.39 -14.56
N GLU A 240 8.99 11.82 -13.39
CA GLU A 240 7.92 11.22 -12.62
C GLU A 240 6.52 11.64 -13.11
N ILE A 241 6.38 12.89 -13.59
CA ILE A 241 5.10 13.48 -13.99
C ILE A 241 5.23 14.10 -15.37
N LYS A 242 4.67 13.43 -16.37
CA LYS A 242 4.78 13.85 -17.78
C LYS A 242 3.92 15.08 -18.14
N THR A 243 2.85 15.30 -17.40
CA THR A 243 1.87 16.38 -17.62
C THR A 243 2.29 17.71 -17.00
N ALA A 244 3.39 17.73 -16.22
CA ALA A 244 3.88 18.94 -15.58
C ALA A 244 4.49 19.89 -16.60
N GLU A 245 3.92 21.06 -16.75
CA GLU A 245 4.37 22.10 -17.69
C GLU A 245 4.49 23.47 -17.01
N ILE A 246 5.55 24.17 -17.32
CA ILE A 246 5.73 25.58 -16.94
C ILE A 246 5.68 26.38 -18.22
N CYS A 247 4.58 27.12 -18.43
CA CYS A 247 4.44 27.98 -19.59
C CYS A 247 5.35 29.21 -19.46
N SER A 248 5.99 29.61 -20.57
CA SER A 248 6.91 30.73 -20.58
C SER A 248 6.23 32.07 -20.29
N ASP A 249 4.95 32.17 -20.57
CA ASP A 249 4.17 33.42 -20.49
C ASP A 249 3.49 33.60 -19.13
N ASP A 250 3.60 32.60 -18.23
CA ASP A 250 2.98 32.65 -16.92
C ASP A 250 3.79 33.52 -15.94
N ASP A 251 3.14 34.48 -15.29
CA ASP A 251 3.70 35.31 -14.21
C ASP A 251 3.78 34.55 -12.87
N SER A 252 3.07 33.44 -12.76
CA SER A 252 2.96 32.64 -11.53
C SER A 252 2.90 31.16 -11.84
N VAL A 253 3.38 30.33 -10.90
CA VAL A 253 3.33 28.87 -11.00
C VAL A 253 3.18 28.24 -9.63
N VAL A 254 2.45 27.14 -9.55
CA VAL A 254 2.38 26.32 -8.33
C VAL A 254 3.53 25.33 -8.32
N LEU A 255 4.32 25.38 -7.25
CA LEU A 255 5.35 24.39 -6.92
C LEU A 255 4.80 23.40 -5.89
N THR A 256 4.81 22.11 -6.21
CA THR A 256 4.32 21.03 -5.35
C THR A 256 5.46 20.10 -4.96
N LEU A 257 5.57 19.77 -3.67
CA LEU A 257 6.55 18.83 -3.17
C LEU A 257 6.04 17.39 -3.33
N LEU A 258 6.74 16.58 -4.10
CA LEU A 258 6.42 15.17 -4.33
C LEU A 258 6.96 14.25 -3.22
N SER A 259 7.96 14.71 -2.48
CA SER A 259 8.54 14.00 -1.34
C SER A 259 8.79 14.95 -0.17
N ASP A 260 8.98 14.37 1.01
CA ASP A 260 9.37 15.13 2.19
C ASP A 260 10.62 15.97 1.90
N THR A 261 10.64 17.23 2.36
CA THR A 261 11.69 18.19 2.05
C THR A 261 12.28 18.78 3.32
N ILE A 262 13.59 18.70 3.46
CA ILE A 262 14.36 19.24 4.59
C ILE A 262 15.00 20.54 4.15
N ILE A 263 14.74 21.63 4.86
CA ILE A 263 15.40 22.93 4.64
C ILE A 263 15.98 23.40 5.96
N TYR A 264 17.23 23.83 5.93
CA TYR A 264 17.86 24.48 7.09
C TYR A 264 17.73 25.99 7.00
N ASN A 265 17.39 26.58 8.14
CA ASN A 265 17.45 28.03 8.32
C ASN A 265 18.90 28.50 8.49
N GLU A 266 19.10 29.82 8.61
CA GLU A 266 20.43 30.41 8.78
C GLU A 266 21.18 29.94 10.02
N ASN A 267 20.47 29.45 11.03
CA ASN A 267 21.04 28.92 12.27
C ASN A 267 21.38 27.40 12.18
N GLY A 268 21.18 26.78 11.02
CA GLY A 268 21.46 25.36 10.79
C GLY A 268 20.42 24.40 11.37
N PHE A 269 19.21 24.86 11.71
CA PHE A 269 18.12 24.03 12.18
C PHE A 269 17.11 23.75 11.07
N SER A 270 16.55 22.53 11.05
CA SER A 270 15.48 22.19 10.12
C SER A 270 14.23 23.03 10.41
N ALA A 271 13.80 23.82 9.42
CA ALA A 271 12.71 24.77 9.53
C ALA A 271 11.57 24.44 8.58
N VAL A 272 10.32 24.60 9.07
CA VAL A 272 9.10 24.37 8.25
C VAL A 272 8.20 25.60 8.37
N ASN A 273 8.57 26.64 7.63
CA ASN A 273 7.78 27.87 7.47
C ASN A 273 8.02 28.52 6.11
N ILE A 274 7.09 29.37 5.69
CA ILE A 274 7.11 30.00 4.35
C ILE A 274 8.32 30.90 4.17
N TYR A 275 8.71 31.66 5.18
CA TYR A 275 9.80 32.63 5.09
C TYR A 275 11.15 31.96 4.81
N ASP A 276 11.49 30.90 5.54
CA ASP A 276 12.74 30.17 5.33
C ASP A 276 12.73 29.46 3.97
N PHE A 277 11.57 28.96 3.52
CA PHE A 277 11.42 28.34 2.20
C PHE A 277 11.64 29.36 1.06
N GLU A 278 10.99 30.52 1.14
CA GLU A 278 11.14 31.61 0.18
C GLU A 278 12.60 32.07 0.10
N LYS A 279 13.22 32.27 1.24
CA LYS A 279 14.62 32.67 1.34
C LYS A 279 15.57 31.65 0.72
N TYR A 280 15.36 30.36 1.04
CA TYR A 280 16.12 29.25 0.45
C TYR A 280 15.97 29.24 -1.07
N LEU A 281 14.74 29.30 -1.59
CA LEU A 281 14.45 29.23 -3.02
C LEU A 281 15.11 30.41 -3.77
N ASN A 282 14.94 31.62 -3.27
CA ASN A 282 15.51 32.82 -3.88
C ASN A 282 17.05 32.83 -3.86
N LYS A 283 17.66 32.31 -2.77
CA LYS A 283 19.11 32.11 -2.71
C LYS A 283 19.56 31.14 -3.81
N ARG A 284 18.87 30.00 -3.95
CA ARG A 284 19.20 28.99 -4.96
C ARG A 284 19.06 29.51 -6.39
N LEU A 285 18.02 30.32 -6.65
CA LEU A 285 17.83 30.98 -7.95
C LEU A 285 18.96 31.98 -8.26
N LYS A 286 19.41 32.77 -7.27
CA LYS A 286 20.55 33.68 -7.43
C LYS A 286 21.84 32.93 -7.73
N ASP A 287 22.11 31.83 -7.03
CA ASP A 287 23.29 31.01 -7.28
C ASP A 287 23.30 30.45 -8.71
N LEU A 288 22.17 29.98 -9.20
CA LEU A 288 22.03 29.49 -10.59
C LEU A 288 22.20 30.62 -11.65
N LEU A 289 21.75 31.82 -11.34
CA LEU A 289 21.93 32.97 -12.20
C LEU A 289 23.43 33.34 -12.32
N LEU A 290 24.17 33.32 -11.20
CA LEU A 290 25.60 33.59 -11.17
C LEU A 290 26.40 32.57 -11.96
N ASP A 291 26.08 31.27 -11.79
CA ASP A 291 26.74 30.17 -12.53
C ASP A 291 26.54 30.29 -14.05
N ASN A 292 25.34 30.68 -14.50
CA ASN A 292 25.04 30.89 -15.91
C ASN A 292 25.80 32.08 -16.48
N ASN A 293 26.00 33.14 -15.70
CA ASN A 293 26.73 34.34 -16.11
C ASN A 293 28.24 34.10 -16.21
N ASN A 294 28.82 33.35 -15.28
CA ASN A 294 30.24 32.99 -15.31
C ASN A 294 30.61 32.16 -16.55
N ASN A 295 29.72 31.26 -16.98
CA ASN A 295 29.92 30.41 -18.15
C ASN A 295 29.82 31.18 -19.48
N ASN A 296 29.17 32.36 -19.51
CA ASN A 296 28.92 33.13 -20.72
C ASN A 296 29.81 34.39 -20.87
N ASN A 297 30.81 34.63 -20.01
CA ASN A 297 31.65 35.81 -19.96
C ASN A 297 30.86 37.16 -19.97
N LYS A 298 29.58 37.14 -19.60
CA LYS A 298 28.76 38.33 -19.45
C LYS A 298 28.68 38.70 -17.98
N VAL A 299 29.52 39.61 -17.55
CA VAL A 299 29.37 40.33 -16.27
C VAL A 299 28.14 41.23 -16.41
N ASN A 300 26.95 40.68 -16.35
CA ASN A 300 25.72 41.46 -16.34
C ASN A 300 25.10 41.40 -14.95
N ASN A 301 25.30 42.49 -14.24
CA ASN A 301 24.51 43.08 -13.17
C ASN A 301 23.41 42.18 -12.56
N VAL A 302 23.70 41.64 -11.41
CA VAL A 302 22.71 41.17 -10.41
C VAL A 302 21.91 42.39 -9.89
N SER A 303 22.32 43.62 -10.21
CA SER A 303 21.60 44.84 -9.88
C SER A 303 20.28 44.91 -10.66
N GLY A 304 19.19 44.69 -9.94
CA GLY A 304 17.82 44.68 -10.47
C GLY A 304 17.17 43.31 -10.59
N TYR A 305 17.81 42.24 -10.09
CA TYR A 305 17.14 40.92 -9.93
C TYR A 305 15.99 41.04 -8.93
N GLN A 306 14.82 40.59 -9.34
CA GLN A 306 13.62 40.59 -8.52
C GLN A 306 13.42 39.16 -7.95
N ASP A 307 13.35 39.06 -6.63
CA ASP A 307 13.06 37.83 -5.94
C ASP A 307 11.62 37.36 -6.21
N LEU A 308 11.42 36.07 -6.33
CA LEU A 308 10.08 35.47 -6.39
C LEU A 308 9.40 35.60 -5.02
N LYS A 309 8.09 35.83 -5.04
CA LYS A 309 7.27 35.92 -3.82
C LYS A 309 6.41 34.67 -3.67
N LEU A 310 6.35 34.14 -2.47
CA LEU A 310 5.40 33.11 -2.10
C LEU A 310 4.15 33.78 -1.53
N THR A 311 3.13 33.93 -2.35
CA THR A 311 1.91 34.68 -1.97
C THR A 311 0.91 33.79 -1.24
N LYS A 312 0.85 32.51 -1.56
CA LYS A 312 -0.06 31.53 -0.95
C LYS A 312 0.63 30.19 -0.80
N ALA A 313 0.42 29.51 0.31
CA ALA A 313 1.01 28.19 0.54
C ALA A 313 0.09 27.30 1.37
N PHE A 314 0.06 26.02 1.02
CA PHE A 314 -0.60 24.96 1.78
C PHE A 314 0.45 23.97 2.25
N ILE A 315 0.74 23.97 3.55
CA ILE A 315 1.87 23.28 4.15
C ILE A 315 1.39 22.23 5.14
N GLN A 316 1.92 21.01 5.01
CA GLN A 316 1.84 19.99 6.05
C GLN A 316 3.23 19.81 6.67
N LYS A 317 3.29 19.98 7.99
CA LYS A 317 4.51 19.76 8.77
C LYS A 317 4.65 18.29 9.14
N GLY A 318 5.86 17.77 8.98
CA GLY A 318 6.22 16.41 9.39
C GLY A 318 7.55 16.39 10.15
N LYS A 319 7.94 15.20 10.53
CA LYS A 319 9.30 14.93 11.01
C LYS A 319 9.79 13.67 10.29
N SER A 320 11.02 13.62 9.89
CA SER A 320 11.65 12.44 9.32
C SER A 320 12.62 11.83 10.33
N GLU A 321 12.52 10.52 10.50
CA GLU A 321 13.46 9.71 11.26
C GLU A 321 13.86 8.52 10.39
N GLU A 322 15.12 8.43 10.02
CA GLU A 322 15.62 7.33 9.22
C GLU A 322 16.55 6.44 10.02
N PHE A 323 16.52 5.13 9.70
CA PHE A 323 17.39 4.15 10.32
C PHE A 323 18.58 3.84 9.40
N VAL A 324 19.79 4.09 9.89
CA VAL A 324 21.02 3.76 9.17
C VAL A 324 21.42 2.32 9.49
N GLY A 325 21.18 1.42 8.58
CA GLY A 325 21.40 -0.02 8.76
C GLY A 325 22.84 -0.41 9.07
N ILE A 326 23.82 0.30 8.54
CA ILE A 326 25.27 0.06 8.77
C ILE A 326 25.62 0.39 10.21
N CYS A 327 25.17 1.54 10.71
CA CYS A 327 25.46 2.01 12.07
C CYS A 327 24.53 1.40 13.12
N LYS A 328 23.42 0.75 12.68
CA LYS A 328 22.33 0.25 13.54
C LYS A 328 21.74 1.33 14.46
N LEU A 329 21.74 2.57 14.00
CA LEU A 329 21.27 3.73 14.74
C LEU A 329 20.23 4.49 13.90
N LYS A 330 19.37 5.22 14.60
CA LYS A 330 18.48 6.20 13.97
C LYS A 330 19.28 7.47 13.69
N ASN A 331 19.03 8.08 12.53
CA ASN A 331 19.49 9.43 12.24
C ASN A 331 18.80 10.45 13.15
N GLN A 332 19.38 11.64 13.21
CA GLN A 332 18.75 12.78 13.87
C GLN A 332 17.36 13.03 13.27
N SER A 333 16.39 13.31 14.13
CA SER A 333 15.03 13.67 13.72
C SER A 333 15.03 15.07 13.12
N GLU A 334 14.56 15.18 11.87
CA GLU A 334 14.48 16.43 11.13
C GLU A 334 13.02 16.85 10.94
N ASN A 335 12.76 18.17 11.08
CA ASN A 335 11.47 18.71 10.66
C ASN A 335 11.43 18.81 9.15
N VAL A 336 10.31 18.42 8.55
CA VAL A 336 10.17 18.37 7.10
C VAL A 336 8.88 19.05 6.64
N PHE A 337 8.92 19.67 5.47
CA PHE A 337 7.71 19.88 4.70
C PHE A 337 7.30 18.52 4.16
N SER A 338 6.12 18.05 4.53
CA SER A 338 5.62 16.76 4.05
C SER A 338 5.27 16.84 2.57
N ALA A 339 5.38 15.69 1.89
CA ALA A 339 4.91 15.54 0.52
C ALA A 339 3.47 16.03 0.35
N GLY A 340 3.15 16.64 -0.80
CA GLY A 340 1.89 17.32 -1.06
C GLY A 340 1.84 18.78 -0.63
N SER A 341 2.83 19.29 0.13
CA SER A 341 2.91 20.74 0.40
C SER A 341 3.13 21.51 -0.90
N CYS A 342 2.39 22.59 -1.09
CA CYS A 342 2.41 23.35 -2.34
C CYS A 342 2.44 24.87 -2.08
N PHE A 343 3.05 25.60 -3.03
CA PHE A 343 3.38 27.00 -2.92
C PHE A 343 3.07 27.72 -4.23
N LEU A 344 2.38 28.85 -4.17
CA LEU A 344 2.18 29.73 -5.30
C LEU A 344 3.36 30.71 -5.39
N LEU A 345 4.13 30.60 -6.45
CA LEU A 345 5.25 31.46 -6.78
C LEU A 345 4.78 32.55 -7.76
N GLU A 346 5.00 33.80 -7.42
CA GLU A 346 4.67 34.95 -8.26
C GLU A 346 5.91 35.80 -8.58
N GLY A 347 5.84 36.53 -9.68
CA GLY A 347 6.92 37.40 -10.16
C GLY A 347 7.90 36.67 -11.07
N LEU A 348 7.45 35.62 -11.77
CA LEU A 348 8.25 34.95 -12.79
C LEU A 348 8.54 35.94 -13.92
N SER A 349 9.77 35.92 -14.43
CA SER A 349 10.21 36.83 -15.47
C SER A 349 11.11 36.13 -16.49
N LEU A 350 10.78 36.29 -17.77
CA LEU A 350 11.61 35.85 -18.90
C LEU A 350 13.00 36.50 -18.90
N LYS A 351 13.09 37.76 -18.47
CA LYS A 351 14.36 38.48 -18.37
C LYS A 351 15.41 37.77 -17.54
N TYR A 352 14.98 37.10 -16.44
CA TYR A 352 15.86 36.37 -15.53
C TYR A 352 15.83 34.87 -15.76
N ASN A 353 15.04 34.40 -16.72
CA ASN A 353 14.92 32.99 -17.08
C ASN A 353 14.47 32.08 -15.88
N HIS A 354 13.56 32.61 -15.05
CA HIS A 354 13.07 31.91 -13.85
C HIS A 354 12.50 30.54 -14.17
N HIS A 355 11.77 30.39 -15.29
CA HIS A 355 11.16 29.15 -15.73
C HIS A 355 12.20 28.03 -15.91
N GLU A 356 13.31 28.29 -16.61
CA GLU A 356 14.37 27.28 -16.79
C GLU A 356 15.14 27.01 -15.49
N MET A 357 15.30 28.02 -14.64
CA MET A 357 15.94 27.84 -13.33
C MET A 357 15.07 26.99 -12.39
N LEU A 358 13.75 27.19 -12.37
CA LEU A 358 12.82 26.38 -11.60
C LEU A 358 12.81 24.93 -12.10
N LYS A 359 12.79 24.69 -13.40
CA LYS A 359 12.95 23.35 -13.98
C LYS A 359 14.24 22.67 -13.47
N LYS A 360 15.35 23.41 -13.49
CA LYS A 360 16.64 22.90 -13.00
C LYS A 360 16.60 22.56 -11.51
N ILE A 361 15.99 23.40 -10.68
CA ILE A 361 15.80 23.14 -9.25
C ILE A 361 14.93 21.89 -9.04
N CYS A 362 13.86 21.72 -9.80
CA CYS A 362 13.02 20.52 -9.71
C CYS A 362 13.79 19.25 -10.11
N ILE A 363 14.70 19.31 -11.11
CA ILE A 363 15.54 18.19 -11.52
C ILE A 363 16.57 17.84 -10.42
N GLU A 364 17.22 18.84 -9.84
CA GLU A 364 18.26 18.67 -8.83
C GLU A 364 17.70 18.34 -7.45
N GLY A 365 16.45 18.73 -7.18
CA GLY A 365 15.79 18.64 -5.88
C GLY A 365 15.97 19.88 -5.01
N ILE A 366 15.11 20.00 -3.99
CA ILE A 366 15.02 21.14 -3.06
C ILE A 366 15.46 20.69 -1.67
N GLY A 367 16.37 21.44 -1.04
CA GLY A 367 16.83 21.19 0.32
C GLY A 367 17.92 20.13 0.41
N GLU A 368 17.93 19.42 1.52
CA GLU A 368 18.98 18.48 1.90
C GLU A 368 18.61 17.04 1.57
N LYS A 369 19.61 16.15 1.50
CA LYS A 369 19.47 14.70 1.26
C LYS A 369 18.70 14.35 0.01
N THR A 370 18.82 15.17 -1.04
CA THR A 370 18.11 14.95 -2.31
C THR A 370 18.48 13.62 -2.97
N TYR A 371 19.71 13.15 -2.75
CA TYR A 371 20.20 11.86 -3.24
C TYR A 371 19.55 10.63 -2.55
N GLU A 372 18.92 10.83 -1.40
CA GLU A 372 18.18 9.80 -0.64
C GLU A 372 16.66 9.83 -0.90
N GLY A 373 16.19 10.68 -1.84
CA GLY A 373 14.79 10.79 -2.25
C GLY A 373 14.00 11.90 -1.57
N PHE A 374 14.66 12.76 -0.78
CA PHE A 374 14.05 13.98 -0.26
C PHE A 374 14.01 15.08 -1.32
N GLY A 375 13.17 16.09 -1.10
CA GLY A 375 13.17 17.32 -1.87
C GLY A 375 12.74 17.19 -3.32
N ARG A 376 12.07 16.11 -3.73
CA ARG A 376 11.50 16.05 -5.08
C ARG A 376 10.34 17.02 -5.19
N ALA A 377 10.37 17.82 -6.24
CA ALA A 377 9.36 18.85 -6.48
C ALA A 377 9.01 18.94 -7.95
N VAL A 378 7.85 19.49 -8.23
CA VAL A 378 7.34 19.75 -9.58
C VAL A 378 6.63 21.09 -9.61
N CYS A 379 6.81 21.83 -10.69
CA CYS A 379 6.05 23.04 -10.98
C CYS A 379 5.03 22.76 -12.08
N GLY A 380 3.84 23.36 -11.99
CA GLY A 380 2.81 23.23 -13.02
C GLY A 380 2.19 21.83 -13.12
N TRP A 381 2.15 21.07 -12.02
CA TRP A 381 1.37 19.83 -11.95
C TRP A 381 -0.12 20.09 -11.79
N GLN A 382 -0.45 21.16 -11.06
CA GLN A 382 -1.79 21.67 -10.90
C GLN A 382 -2.02 22.76 -11.97
N ASN A 383 -2.92 22.51 -12.89
CA ASN A 383 -3.29 23.49 -13.93
C ASN A 383 -4.43 24.37 -13.42
N LYS A 384 -4.56 25.58 -13.99
CA LYS A 384 -5.72 26.45 -13.77
C LYS A 384 -6.96 25.85 -14.45
N ILE A 385 -7.55 24.84 -13.85
CA ILE A 385 -8.72 24.13 -14.34
C ILE A 385 -9.88 24.48 -13.43
N GLU A 386 -10.98 24.99 -14.01
CA GLU A 386 -12.16 25.41 -13.27
C GLU A 386 -12.89 24.23 -12.58
N ASN A 387 -12.68 22.98 -13.03
CA ASN A 387 -13.32 21.82 -12.45
C ASN A 387 -12.46 20.57 -12.60
N TYR A 388 -11.91 20.09 -11.51
CA TYR A 388 -11.33 18.75 -11.45
C TYR A 388 -12.42 17.71 -11.35
N SER A 389 -12.30 16.61 -12.09
CA SER A 389 -13.14 15.43 -11.96
C SER A 389 -12.36 14.29 -11.31
N MET A 390 -13.00 13.58 -10.38
CA MET A 390 -12.44 12.35 -9.85
C MET A 390 -12.83 11.19 -10.76
N ALA A 391 -11.85 10.49 -11.30
CA ALA A 391 -12.12 9.19 -11.87
C ALA A 391 -12.76 8.34 -10.77
N SER A 392 -13.94 7.78 -11.05
CA SER A 392 -14.42 6.69 -10.20
C SER A 392 -13.23 5.77 -10.00
N MET A 393 -12.83 5.50 -8.73
CA MET A 393 -11.99 4.33 -8.55
C MET A 393 -12.66 3.26 -9.41
N ALA A 394 -11.92 2.65 -10.33
CA ALA A 394 -12.30 1.32 -10.69
C ALA A 394 -12.35 0.61 -9.33
N LYS A 395 -13.55 0.63 -8.71
CA LYS A 395 -13.93 -0.50 -7.89
C LYS A 395 -13.46 -1.64 -8.78
N ASP A 396 -12.93 -2.73 -8.23
CA ASP A 396 -13.17 -4.03 -8.80
C ASP A 396 -14.71 -4.17 -8.95
N ALA A 397 -15.30 -3.21 -9.63
CA ALA A 397 -16.63 -3.03 -10.07
C ALA A 397 -16.55 -3.54 -11.50
N ALA A 398 -16.87 -4.81 -11.62
CA ALA A 398 -17.43 -5.29 -12.86
C ALA A 398 -18.32 -4.17 -13.43
N GLU A 399 -17.88 -3.69 -14.55
CA GLU A 399 -18.56 -2.72 -15.40
C GLU A 399 -20.00 -3.11 -15.63
N ASP A 400 -20.91 -2.23 -15.25
CA ASP A 400 -22.21 -2.13 -15.91
C ASP A 400 -22.11 -1.06 -17.01
N GLU A 401 -21.37 -1.37 -18.05
CA GLU A 401 -21.60 -0.81 -19.37
C GLU A 401 -22.00 -1.94 -20.32
N GLN A 402 -23.19 -1.77 -20.87
CA GLN A 402 -23.72 -2.57 -21.97
C GLN A 402 -22.79 -2.44 -23.18
N ILE A 403 -21.73 -3.23 -23.20
CA ILE A 403 -21.04 -3.59 -24.43
C ILE A 403 -21.54 -4.98 -24.80
N GLU A 404 -22.21 -5.04 -25.95
CA GLU A 404 -22.64 -6.29 -26.55
C GLU A 404 -21.49 -7.30 -26.57
N ASN A 405 -21.73 -8.39 -25.86
CA ASN A 405 -20.83 -9.49 -25.59
C ASN A 405 -20.28 -10.14 -26.88
N LYS A 406 -18.98 -10.04 -27.08
CA LYS A 406 -18.19 -11.18 -27.53
C LYS A 406 -17.19 -11.52 -26.42
N LYS A 407 -17.57 -12.45 -25.55
CA LYS A 407 -16.66 -13.08 -24.59
C LYS A 407 -15.54 -13.76 -25.37
N PRO A 408 -14.24 -13.45 -25.13
CA PRO A 408 -13.21 -14.39 -25.48
C PRO A 408 -13.40 -15.59 -24.57
N GLU A 409 -13.59 -16.75 -25.16
CA GLU A 409 -13.74 -18.04 -24.52
C GLU A 409 -12.37 -18.48 -23.97
N TYR A 410 -11.99 -17.92 -22.81
CA TYR A 410 -10.87 -18.44 -22.04
C TYR A 410 -11.44 -19.51 -21.10
N GLU A 411 -11.10 -20.77 -21.34
CA GLU A 411 -11.30 -21.83 -20.37
C GLU A 411 -10.60 -21.44 -19.07
N ARG A 412 -11.37 -21.26 -18.00
CA ARG A 412 -10.82 -20.97 -16.67
C ARG A 412 -9.98 -22.17 -16.22
N PRO A 413 -8.74 -21.96 -15.74
CA PRO A 413 -7.95 -23.05 -15.20
C PRO A 413 -8.69 -23.79 -14.09
N ASP A 414 -8.66 -25.12 -14.10
CA ASP A 414 -9.31 -25.97 -13.09
C ASP A 414 -8.99 -25.58 -11.65
N PHE A 415 -7.77 -25.10 -11.41
CA PHE A 415 -7.34 -24.58 -10.12
C PHE A 415 -8.21 -23.41 -9.63
N VAL A 416 -8.53 -22.44 -10.50
CA VAL A 416 -9.35 -21.27 -10.15
C VAL A 416 -10.78 -21.70 -9.85
N THR A 417 -11.33 -22.61 -10.66
CA THR A 417 -12.66 -23.19 -10.47
C THR A 417 -12.77 -23.91 -9.12
N ASN A 418 -11.76 -24.70 -8.76
CA ASN A 418 -11.71 -25.40 -7.48
C ASN A 418 -11.57 -24.44 -6.29
N LEU A 419 -10.78 -23.38 -6.43
CA LEU A 419 -10.63 -22.35 -5.41
C LEU A 419 -11.97 -21.64 -5.12
N ILE A 420 -12.70 -21.24 -6.17
CA ILE A 420 -14.02 -20.61 -6.06
C ILE A 420 -15.00 -21.56 -5.36
N LYS A 421 -15.04 -22.84 -5.76
CA LYS A 421 -15.90 -23.86 -5.12
C LYS A 421 -15.59 -24.04 -3.63
N ASN A 422 -14.31 -23.96 -3.24
CA ASN A 422 -13.93 -24.03 -1.82
C ASN A 422 -14.37 -22.79 -1.03
N ILE A 423 -14.21 -21.59 -1.60
CA ILE A 423 -14.69 -20.34 -0.97
C ILE A 423 -16.21 -20.39 -0.77
N ILE A 424 -16.97 -20.89 -1.75
CA ILE A 424 -18.42 -21.05 -1.63
C ILE A 424 -18.76 -22.03 -0.50
N LYS A 425 -18.06 -23.18 -0.40
CA LYS A 425 -18.24 -24.16 0.68
C LYS A 425 -18.01 -23.55 2.06
N ASP A 426 -16.94 -22.78 2.21
CA ASP A 426 -16.61 -22.13 3.48
C ASP A 426 -17.64 -21.08 3.87
N ASN A 427 -18.13 -20.29 2.90
CA ASN A 427 -19.21 -19.32 3.15
C ASN A 427 -20.52 -20.01 3.56
N LEU A 428 -20.90 -21.10 2.88
CA LEU A 428 -22.07 -21.90 3.26
C LEU A 428 -21.95 -22.46 4.68
N MET A 429 -20.78 -22.99 5.05
CA MET A 429 -20.53 -23.50 6.40
C MET A 429 -20.64 -22.40 7.46
N ASN A 430 -20.07 -21.22 7.21
CA ASN A 430 -20.13 -20.10 8.14
C ASN A 430 -21.57 -19.62 8.38
N VAL A 431 -22.39 -19.54 7.33
CA VAL A 431 -23.81 -19.20 7.47
C VAL A 431 -24.56 -20.25 8.30
N ILE A 432 -24.33 -21.53 8.03
CA ILE A 432 -24.95 -22.65 8.77
C ILE A 432 -24.52 -22.69 10.24
N ILE A 433 -23.29 -22.36 10.55
CA ILE A 433 -22.80 -22.21 11.93
C ILE A 433 -23.57 -21.10 12.65
N GLY A 434 -23.75 -19.93 12.01
CA GLY A 434 -24.52 -18.82 12.55
C GLY A 434 -25.97 -19.21 12.83
N GLU A 435 -26.67 -19.83 11.86
CA GLU A 435 -28.03 -20.31 12.04
C GLU A 435 -28.15 -21.37 13.15
N ALA A 436 -27.16 -22.26 13.30
CA ALA A 436 -27.17 -23.27 14.38
C ALA A 436 -27.03 -22.65 15.78
N MET A 437 -26.25 -21.55 15.89
CA MET A 437 -26.10 -20.80 17.15
C MET A 437 -27.37 -20.03 17.50
N GLU A 438 -27.99 -19.40 16.54
CA GLU A 438 -29.27 -18.66 16.70
C GLU A 438 -30.38 -19.61 17.16
N ASP A 439 -30.53 -20.74 16.46
CA ASP A 439 -31.53 -21.74 16.84
C ASP A 439 -31.27 -22.31 18.23
N ALA A 440 -30.00 -22.61 18.57
CA ALA A 440 -29.65 -23.13 19.89
C ALA A 440 -29.96 -22.15 21.03
N ASN A 441 -29.80 -20.83 20.78
CA ASN A 441 -30.14 -19.78 21.74
C ASN A 441 -31.67 -19.66 21.99
N SER A 442 -32.48 -20.08 21.05
CA SER A 442 -33.94 -19.96 21.16
C SER A 442 -34.54 -20.97 22.15
N PHE A 443 -33.81 -22.07 22.49
CA PHE A 443 -34.31 -23.14 23.35
C PHE A 443 -34.16 -22.82 24.83
N LYS A 444 -35.26 -22.97 25.58
CA LYS A 444 -35.31 -22.92 27.05
C LYS A 444 -35.28 -24.33 27.63
N ASN A 445 -35.02 -24.44 28.94
CA ASN A 445 -34.98 -25.74 29.67
C ASN A 445 -34.07 -26.78 29.00
N THR A 446 -32.86 -26.39 28.67
CA THR A 446 -31.93 -27.21 27.88
C THR A 446 -31.61 -28.58 28.52
N PRO A 447 -31.52 -29.65 27.71
CA PRO A 447 -31.19 -31.00 28.19
C PRO A 447 -29.80 -31.10 28.86
N SER A 448 -29.51 -32.22 29.50
CA SER A 448 -28.23 -32.45 30.20
C SER A 448 -27.02 -32.39 29.24
N LYS A 449 -25.88 -31.87 29.74
CA LYS A 449 -24.61 -31.81 28.98
C LYS A 449 -24.18 -33.18 28.44
N SER A 450 -24.46 -34.26 29.19
CA SER A 450 -24.16 -35.63 28.76
C SER A 450 -25.00 -36.07 27.57
N LEU A 451 -26.31 -35.77 27.55
CA LEU A 451 -27.17 -36.08 26.41
C LEU A 451 -26.77 -35.26 25.17
N MET A 452 -26.53 -33.95 25.33
CA MET A 452 -26.06 -33.12 24.27
C MET A 452 -24.72 -33.58 23.68
N GLY A 453 -23.79 -34.00 24.53
CA GLY A 453 -22.50 -34.56 24.08
C GLY A 453 -22.65 -35.87 23.28
N LYS A 454 -23.58 -36.75 23.69
CA LYS A 454 -23.90 -37.99 22.94
C LYS A 454 -24.49 -37.68 21.57
N LEU A 455 -25.47 -36.76 21.48
CA LEU A 455 -26.09 -36.37 20.21
C LEU A 455 -25.09 -35.68 19.30
N GLN A 456 -24.22 -34.82 19.83
CA GLN A 456 -23.13 -34.19 19.09
C GLN A 456 -22.20 -35.24 18.47
N LEU A 457 -21.78 -36.22 19.23
CA LEU A 457 -20.90 -37.30 18.77
C LEU A 457 -21.54 -38.13 17.65
N LEU A 458 -22.82 -38.46 17.80
CA LEU A 458 -23.58 -39.21 16.81
C LEU A 458 -23.70 -38.43 15.50
N ALA A 459 -24.09 -37.15 15.54
CA ALA A 459 -24.21 -36.31 14.37
C ALA A 459 -22.86 -36.12 13.64
N ARG A 460 -21.77 -36.03 14.41
CA ARG A 460 -20.42 -35.90 13.87
C ARG A 460 -19.94 -37.15 13.14
N ASN A 461 -20.21 -38.32 13.72
CA ASN A 461 -19.69 -39.61 13.21
C ASN A 461 -20.55 -40.18 12.09
N ASP A 462 -21.89 -40.06 12.20
CA ASP A 462 -22.82 -40.65 11.25
C ASP A 462 -24.07 -39.77 11.08
N ILE A 463 -23.99 -38.81 10.20
CA ILE A 463 -25.09 -37.87 9.93
C ILE A 463 -26.23 -38.54 9.14
N ILE A 464 -25.92 -39.55 8.34
CA ILE A 464 -26.90 -40.24 7.50
C ILE A 464 -27.78 -41.14 8.38
N GLY A 465 -27.17 -41.93 9.25
CA GLY A 465 -27.88 -42.82 10.23
C GLY A 465 -28.29 -42.07 11.50
N PHE A 466 -28.13 -40.76 11.58
CA PHE A 466 -28.37 -39.98 12.79
C PHE A 466 -29.81 -40.10 13.30
N ARG A 467 -30.80 -40.09 12.40
CA ARG A 467 -32.22 -40.21 12.74
C ARG A 467 -32.55 -41.53 13.41
N GLU A 468 -32.12 -42.65 12.83
CA GLU A 468 -32.34 -43.98 13.37
C GLU A 468 -31.71 -44.14 14.76
N LYS A 469 -30.49 -43.60 14.91
CA LYS A 469 -29.78 -43.62 16.19
C LYS A 469 -30.41 -42.70 17.24
N LEU A 470 -30.97 -41.58 16.84
CA LEU A 470 -31.76 -40.70 17.71
C LEU A 470 -33.00 -41.43 18.21
N ASP A 471 -33.75 -42.10 17.33
CA ASP A 471 -34.95 -42.85 17.69
C ASP A 471 -34.65 -44.03 18.63
N ILE A 472 -33.49 -44.65 18.52
CA ILE A 472 -33.01 -45.67 19.49
C ILE A 472 -32.75 -45.01 20.87
N ILE A 473 -32.15 -43.81 20.91
CA ILE A 473 -31.85 -43.09 22.18
C ILE A 473 -33.14 -42.65 22.88
N VAL A 474 -34.15 -42.25 22.13
CA VAL A 474 -35.43 -41.73 22.68
C VAL A 474 -36.52 -42.81 22.76
N GLY A 475 -36.23 -44.04 22.36
CA GLY A 475 -37.16 -45.16 22.42
C GLY A 475 -37.66 -45.47 23.84
N ASP A 476 -38.71 -46.32 23.97
CA ASP A 476 -39.46 -46.55 25.22
C ASP A 476 -38.61 -46.98 26.42
N LYS A 477 -37.45 -47.58 26.19
CA LYS A 477 -36.49 -47.95 27.23
C LYS A 477 -35.71 -46.76 27.81
N ASN A 478 -35.70 -45.60 27.13
CA ASN A 478 -34.92 -44.40 27.50
C ASN A 478 -35.80 -43.18 27.78
N LYS A 479 -36.90 -43.37 28.53
CA LYS A 479 -37.82 -42.28 28.93
C LYS A 479 -37.13 -40.99 29.40
N PRO A 480 -36.03 -41.02 30.21
CA PRO A 480 -35.39 -39.80 30.66
C PRO A 480 -34.78 -38.96 29.54
N ALA A 481 -34.20 -39.56 28.48
CA ALA A 481 -33.64 -38.83 27.35
C ALA A 481 -34.74 -38.16 26.50
N LYS A 482 -35.82 -38.88 26.25
CA LYS A 482 -37.01 -38.39 25.55
C LYS A 482 -37.62 -37.19 26.28
N MET A 483 -37.88 -37.33 27.58
CA MET A 483 -38.45 -36.27 28.42
C MET A 483 -37.58 -35.01 28.45
N GLN A 484 -36.26 -35.14 28.48
CA GLN A 484 -35.36 -33.99 28.46
C GLN A 484 -35.45 -33.22 27.15
N LEU A 485 -35.58 -33.88 26.00
CA LEU A 485 -35.71 -33.25 24.69
C LEU A 485 -37.11 -32.65 24.47
N GLU A 486 -38.17 -33.30 24.96
CA GLU A 486 -39.56 -32.83 24.89
C GLU A 486 -39.81 -31.62 25.81
N ASN A 487 -39.15 -31.55 26.98
CA ASN A 487 -39.26 -30.45 27.94
C ASN A 487 -38.42 -29.22 27.54
N SER A 488 -37.56 -29.34 26.55
CA SER A 488 -36.80 -28.21 25.99
C SER A 488 -37.58 -27.62 24.82
N ASP A 489 -38.05 -26.40 24.98
CA ASP A 489 -38.98 -25.75 24.06
C ASP A 489 -38.42 -24.44 23.46
N SER A 490 -38.80 -24.19 22.23
CA SER A 490 -38.56 -22.93 21.51
C SER A 490 -39.76 -22.61 20.62
N ASN A 491 -40.37 -21.45 20.80
CA ASN A 491 -41.46 -20.95 19.94
C ASN A 491 -42.57 -22.00 19.60
N ASN A 492 -43.07 -22.74 20.58
CA ASN A 492 -44.07 -23.80 20.48
C ASN A 492 -43.60 -25.14 19.89
N ASN A 493 -42.31 -25.31 19.58
CA ASN A 493 -41.77 -26.62 19.17
C ASN A 493 -40.81 -27.14 20.22
N ASN A 494 -40.97 -28.44 20.60
CA ASN A 494 -39.98 -29.08 21.45
C ASN A 494 -38.71 -29.45 20.65
N MET A 495 -37.60 -29.64 21.35
CA MET A 495 -36.29 -29.92 20.73
C MET A 495 -36.28 -31.25 19.98
N LEU A 496 -37.00 -32.24 20.40
CA LEU A 496 -37.06 -33.56 19.75
C LEU A 496 -37.68 -33.45 18.36
N ASP A 497 -38.84 -32.78 18.26
CA ASP A 497 -39.53 -32.57 16.98
C ASP A 497 -38.72 -31.66 16.07
N PHE A 498 -38.14 -30.61 16.61
CA PHE A 498 -37.24 -29.70 15.84
C PHE A 498 -36.06 -30.47 15.21
N ILE A 499 -35.40 -31.37 15.97
CA ILE A 499 -34.27 -32.17 15.43
C ILE A 499 -34.77 -33.16 14.37
N ARG A 500 -35.96 -33.74 14.55
CA ARG A 500 -36.56 -34.66 13.58
C ARG A 500 -36.93 -33.96 12.28
N ASP A 501 -37.53 -32.80 12.36
CA ASP A 501 -37.92 -31.99 11.19
C ASP A 501 -36.71 -31.55 10.40
N LEU A 502 -35.66 -31.09 11.04
CA LEU A 502 -34.41 -30.73 10.37
C LEU A 502 -33.70 -31.89 9.68
N ASN A 503 -33.89 -33.12 10.20
CA ASN A 503 -33.25 -34.30 9.62
C ASN A 503 -34.06 -34.91 8.46
N ASN A 504 -35.28 -34.41 8.21
CA ASN A 504 -36.10 -34.85 7.08
C ASN A 504 -35.45 -34.39 5.75
N SER A 505 -35.58 -35.22 4.72
CA SER A 505 -35.08 -34.91 3.37
C SER A 505 -35.76 -33.70 2.72
N SER A 506 -36.94 -33.30 3.21
CA SER A 506 -37.71 -32.15 2.77
C SER A 506 -37.40 -30.85 3.51
N SER A 507 -36.44 -30.86 4.44
CA SER A 507 -36.10 -29.65 5.17
C SER A 507 -35.39 -28.63 4.27
N ASP A 508 -36.00 -27.46 4.08
CA ASP A 508 -35.44 -26.35 3.30
C ASP A 508 -34.20 -25.72 3.96
N LYS A 509 -33.91 -26.01 5.22
CA LYS A 509 -32.82 -25.37 5.98
C LYS A 509 -31.46 -25.58 5.35
N PHE A 510 -31.24 -26.72 4.74
CA PHE A 510 -29.99 -27.08 4.07
C PHE A 510 -30.03 -26.91 2.54
N ASN A 511 -31.07 -26.25 2.04
CA ASN A 511 -31.18 -25.90 0.63
C ASN A 511 -30.23 -24.75 0.30
N ILE A 512 -29.27 -25.01 -0.58
CA ILE A 512 -28.20 -24.05 -0.94
C ILE A 512 -28.78 -22.77 -1.55
N ASN A 513 -29.83 -22.88 -2.37
CA ASN A 513 -30.47 -21.70 -2.96
C ASN A 513 -31.15 -20.82 -1.89
N ARG A 514 -31.78 -21.42 -0.87
CA ARG A 514 -32.34 -20.67 0.26
C ARG A 514 -31.24 -19.91 1.02
N ILE A 515 -30.12 -20.60 1.33
CA ILE A 515 -28.99 -20.02 2.04
C ILE A 515 -28.40 -18.84 1.23
N LYS A 516 -28.22 -19.02 -0.07
CA LYS A 516 -27.79 -17.98 -1.00
C LYS A 516 -28.73 -16.77 -0.99
N ASN A 517 -30.04 -17.00 -1.17
CA ASN A 517 -31.01 -15.90 -1.27
C ASN A 517 -31.08 -15.07 0.02
N LYS A 518 -31.00 -15.75 1.18
CA LYS A 518 -30.97 -15.07 2.48
C LYS A 518 -29.69 -14.26 2.72
N ASN A 519 -28.59 -14.62 2.06
CA ASN A 519 -27.27 -14.02 2.23
C ASN A 519 -26.66 -13.57 0.87
N SER A 520 -27.46 -12.91 0.05
CA SER A 520 -27.11 -12.55 -1.34
C SER A 520 -25.80 -11.79 -1.47
N GLY A 521 -25.42 -10.98 -0.48
CA GLY A 521 -24.15 -10.25 -0.47
C GLY A 521 -22.89 -11.14 -0.46
N LEU A 522 -22.96 -12.31 0.21
CA LEU A 522 -21.83 -13.26 0.28
C LEU A 522 -21.64 -14.09 -1.00
N PHE A 523 -22.68 -14.19 -1.82
CA PHE A 523 -22.72 -15.06 -2.98
C PHE A 523 -22.92 -14.29 -4.31
N LYS A 524 -22.66 -12.99 -4.30
CA LYS A 524 -22.81 -12.13 -5.48
C LYS A 524 -21.92 -12.64 -6.63
N ASN A 525 -22.49 -12.78 -7.82
CA ASN A 525 -21.79 -13.22 -9.04
C ASN A 525 -21.24 -14.67 -9.03
N LEU A 526 -21.75 -15.55 -8.13
CA LEU A 526 -21.32 -16.94 -8.01
C LEU A 526 -22.39 -17.95 -8.45
N ASP A 527 -23.43 -17.51 -9.16
CA ASP A 527 -24.61 -18.31 -9.53
C ASP A 527 -24.27 -19.58 -10.31
N GLU A 528 -23.34 -19.49 -11.26
CA GLU A 528 -22.89 -20.61 -12.09
C GLU A 528 -22.35 -21.75 -11.20
N PHE A 529 -21.42 -21.44 -10.31
CA PHE A 529 -20.80 -22.43 -9.43
C PHE A 529 -21.75 -22.99 -8.37
N ILE A 530 -22.68 -22.18 -7.89
CA ILE A 530 -23.68 -22.61 -6.91
C ILE A 530 -24.66 -23.58 -7.55
N ASN A 531 -25.06 -23.36 -8.81
CA ASN A 531 -25.90 -24.26 -9.55
C ASN A 531 -25.28 -25.64 -9.72
N ASP A 532 -23.97 -25.72 -9.93
CA ASP A 532 -23.23 -27.00 -9.99
C ASP A 532 -23.24 -27.76 -8.65
N MET A 533 -23.30 -27.02 -7.55
CA MET A 533 -23.16 -27.58 -6.18
C MET A 533 -24.49 -27.84 -5.48
N LYS A 534 -25.61 -27.33 -5.99
CA LYS A 534 -26.93 -27.38 -5.31
C LYS A 534 -27.44 -28.79 -5.00
N ASN A 535 -27.03 -29.80 -5.78
CA ASN A 535 -27.42 -31.20 -5.63
C ASN A 535 -26.30 -32.09 -5.09
N ASP A 536 -25.19 -31.51 -4.61
CA ASP A 536 -24.08 -32.28 -4.03
C ASP A 536 -24.49 -32.84 -2.65
N SER A 537 -24.85 -34.13 -2.63
CA SER A 537 -25.27 -34.85 -1.43
C SER A 537 -24.18 -34.83 -0.36
N ASN A 538 -22.90 -34.89 -0.72
CA ASN A 538 -21.78 -34.83 0.22
C ASN A 538 -21.69 -33.47 0.89
N LEU A 539 -21.89 -32.39 0.13
CA LEU A 539 -21.89 -31.03 0.66
C LEU A 539 -23.09 -30.84 1.61
N ILE A 540 -24.29 -31.23 1.22
CA ILE A 540 -25.49 -31.16 2.08
C ILE A 540 -25.30 -31.94 3.37
N ASN A 541 -24.78 -33.15 3.30
CA ASN A 541 -24.48 -33.95 4.49
C ASN A 541 -23.43 -33.31 5.39
N ASN A 542 -22.46 -32.63 4.79
CA ASN A 542 -21.44 -31.88 5.55
C ASN A 542 -22.04 -30.66 6.25
N LEU A 543 -22.92 -29.92 5.58
CA LEU A 543 -23.67 -28.82 6.20
C LEU A 543 -24.53 -29.28 7.37
N LYS A 544 -25.25 -30.38 7.20
CA LYS A 544 -26.02 -31.01 8.30
C LYS A 544 -25.13 -31.42 9.48
N ARG A 545 -23.97 -32.03 9.22
CA ARG A 545 -22.99 -32.43 10.25
C ARG A 545 -22.47 -31.21 11.02
N VAL A 546 -22.10 -30.16 10.34
CA VAL A 546 -21.61 -28.91 10.94
C VAL A 546 -22.71 -28.26 11.77
N TYR A 547 -23.93 -28.15 11.23
CA TYR A 547 -25.07 -27.59 11.93
C TYR A 547 -25.33 -28.30 13.26
N PHE A 548 -25.60 -29.62 13.24
CA PHE A 548 -25.93 -30.35 14.44
C PHE A 548 -24.78 -30.41 15.45
N SER A 549 -23.53 -30.52 14.95
CA SER A 549 -22.35 -30.47 15.84
C SER A 549 -22.25 -29.12 16.55
N THR A 550 -22.51 -28.01 15.86
CA THR A 550 -22.50 -26.66 16.43
C THR A 550 -23.68 -26.45 17.38
N PHE A 551 -24.89 -26.82 16.97
CA PHE A 551 -26.12 -26.71 17.76
C PHE A 551 -25.98 -27.38 19.12
N PHE A 552 -25.62 -28.67 19.14
CA PHE A 552 -25.45 -29.41 20.40
C PHE A 552 -24.28 -28.91 21.25
N ASN A 553 -23.19 -28.50 20.62
CA ASN A 553 -22.05 -27.94 21.33
C ASN A 553 -22.39 -26.62 22.02
N PHE A 554 -23.14 -25.77 21.33
CA PHE A 554 -23.55 -24.47 21.84
C PHE A 554 -24.48 -24.61 23.05
N ILE A 555 -25.52 -25.46 22.95
CA ILE A 555 -26.40 -25.76 24.08
C ILE A 555 -25.61 -26.34 25.26
N ARG A 556 -24.63 -27.22 25.00
CA ARG A 556 -23.80 -27.83 26.04
C ARG A 556 -22.91 -26.81 26.77
N LYS A 557 -22.44 -25.77 26.08
CA LYS A 557 -21.56 -24.73 26.65
C LYS A 557 -22.33 -23.69 27.44
N ASN A 558 -23.51 -23.31 26.98
CA ASN A 558 -24.29 -22.21 27.55
C ASN A 558 -25.18 -22.61 28.75
N LYS A 559 -25.03 -23.83 29.26
CA LYS A 559 -25.72 -24.31 30.45
C LYS A 559 -24.87 -24.20 31.69
#